data_889b1e2c0a89bab15b3af0fe89517af5
#
_entry.id   889b1e2c0a89bab15b3af0fe89517af5
#
_cell.length_a   1.000
_cell.length_b   1.000
_cell.length_c   1.000
_cell.angle_alpha   90.00
_cell.angle_beta   90.00
_cell.angle_gamma   90.00
#
_symmetry.space_group_name_H-M   'P 1'
#
loop_
_entity.id
_entity.type
_entity.pdbx_description
1 polymer ?
#
loop_
_entity_poly.entity_id
_entity_poly.type
_entity_poly.pdbx_seq_one_letter_code
_entity_poly.pdbx_strand_id
1 'polypeptide(L)'
;SWSDKIGENWRYGVSANLTTIDNEVVSLISKDYSIINGVSRVSEGYPIGYFYGYKVAGVYQNETDIETSAPNQVASVKPGDLKFADVNGDGIISEKDRTMIGNPTPDFTYGFSVNLGYKNFDLSVDMMGVYGNEVYRNWDSSAYAQFNYSTGHLNRWHGEGTSNWYPILDPSRSVNLEASSYYVEDGSFFRIRNIELGYTFDPRLLNRIKLQSLRIYGNVQNPKT
;
A
#
# COMPACT_ATOMS: atom_id res chain seq x y z
N SER A 1 11.32 24.90 -6.27
CA SER A 1 11.34 24.89 -7.74
C SER A 1 12.56 25.62 -8.25
N TRP A 2 13.10 25.13 -9.33
CA TRP A 2 14.21 25.75 -10.07
C TRP A 2 13.85 25.82 -11.54
N SER A 3 14.18 26.92 -12.23
CA SER A 3 14.02 27.04 -13.67
C SER A 3 15.14 27.90 -14.23
N ASP A 4 15.67 27.51 -15.42
CA ASP A 4 16.74 28.25 -16.08
C ASP A 4 16.72 27.98 -17.59
N LYS A 5 17.63 28.64 -18.33
CA LYS A 5 17.82 28.51 -19.78
C LYS A 5 19.25 28.08 -20.10
N ILE A 6 19.38 27.22 -21.10
CA ILE A 6 20.70 26.84 -21.64
C ILE A 6 20.77 27.34 -23.08
N GLY A 7 21.57 28.39 -23.28
CA GLY A 7 21.59 29.09 -24.56
C GLY A 7 20.25 29.74 -24.90
N GLU A 8 20.00 29.94 -26.19
CA GLU A 8 18.77 30.62 -26.66
C GLU A 8 17.57 29.70 -26.81
N ASN A 9 17.79 28.38 -26.94
CA ASN A 9 16.77 27.44 -27.38
C ASN A 9 16.21 26.54 -26.32
N TRP A 10 16.96 26.29 -25.24
CA TRP A 10 16.55 25.37 -24.17
C TRP A 10 16.04 26.12 -22.96
N ARG A 11 14.95 25.64 -22.41
CA ARG A 11 14.37 26.04 -21.13
C ARG A 11 14.11 24.78 -20.32
N TYR A 12 14.39 24.80 -19.05
CA TYR A 12 14.03 23.72 -18.15
C TYR A 12 13.52 24.26 -16.82
N GLY A 13 12.63 23.50 -16.23
CA GLY A 13 12.11 23.75 -14.89
C GLY A 13 11.95 22.44 -14.17
N VAL A 14 12.32 22.42 -12.90
CA VAL A 14 12.16 21.28 -12.01
C VAL A 14 11.50 21.77 -10.74
N SER A 15 10.50 21.06 -10.28
CA SER A 15 9.93 21.29 -8.96
C SER A 15 9.80 19.99 -8.21
N ALA A 16 10.01 20.05 -6.90
CA ALA A 16 9.81 18.92 -5.99
C ALA A 16 9.10 19.41 -4.73
N ASN A 17 8.27 18.56 -4.18
CA ASN A 17 7.71 18.72 -2.85
C ASN A 17 7.84 17.40 -2.08
N LEU A 18 7.93 17.50 -0.77
CA LEU A 18 7.93 16.40 0.17
C LEU A 18 7.08 16.82 1.36
N THR A 19 6.17 15.96 1.77
CA THR A 19 5.35 16.15 2.97
C THR A 19 5.53 14.93 3.84
N THR A 20 6.05 15.09 5.03
CA THR A 20 6.10 14.07 6.07
C THR A 20 4.84 14.12 6.90
N ILE A 21 4.35 12.98 7.32
CA ILE A 21 3.14 12.84 8.09
C ILE A 21 3.46 12.02 9.33
N ASP A 22 3.19 12.60 10.48
CA ASP A 22 3.25 11.91 11.77
C ASP A 22 1.96 12.22 12.53
N ASN A 23 1.28 11.16 13.00
CA ASN A 23 0.07 11.32 13.77
C ASN A 23 0.02 10.32 14.91
N GLU A 24 -0.45 10.79 16.06
CA GLU A 24 -0.65 10.00 17.26
C GLU A 24 -1.91 10.45 17.97
N VAL A 25 -2.69 9.51 18.44
CA VAL A 25 -3.85 9.78 19.29
C VAL A 25 -3.34 10.11 20.70
N VAL A 26 -3.40 11.37 21.08
CA VAL A 26 -2.85 11.87 22.34
C VAL A 26 -3.70 11.44 23.54
N SER A 27 -5.03 11.50 23.43
CA SER A 27 -5.91 11.01 24.48
C SER A 27 -7.30 10.66 23.96
N LEU A 28 -7.96 9.73 24.64
CA LEU A 28 -9.36 9.36 24.47
C LEU A 28 -10.11 9.57 25.80
N ILE A 29 -11.35 9.05 25.90
CA ILE A 29 -12.18 9.14 27.12
C ILE A 29 -11.46 8.56 28.36
N SER A 30 -10.72 7.47 28.17
CA SER A 30 -9.82 6.87 29.16
C SER A 30 -8.68 6.15 28.46
N LYS A 31 -7.58 5.91 29.19
CA LYS A 31 -6.37 5.31 28.65
C LYS A 31 -6.59 3.91 28.05
N ASP A 32 -7.50 3.13 28.61
CA ASP A 32 -7.82 1.78 28.16
C ASP A 32 -8.96 1.76 27.12
N TYR A 33 -9.53 2.92 26.81
CA TYR A 33 -10.61 3.02 25.82
C TYR A 33 -10.05 2.94 24.42
N SER A 34 -10.74 2.22 23.56
CA SER A 34 -10.41 2.15 22.13
C SER A 34 -11.68 2.08 21.28
N ILE A 35 -11.62 2.68 20.12
CA ILE A 35 -12.67 2.59 19.10
C ILE A 35 -12.23 1.54 18.08
N ILE A 36 -13.07 0.53 17.88
CA ILE A 36 -12.79 -0.57 16.92
C ILE A 36 -13.85 -0.53 15.82
N ASN A 37 -13.39 -0.55 14.58
CA ASN A 37 -14.24 -0.66 13.41
C ASN A 37 -13.61 -1.66 12.41
N GLY A 38 -14.11 -2.89 12.42
CA GLY A 38 -13.52 -3.98 11.65
C GLY A 38 -12.07 -4.26 12.09
N VAL A 39 -11.12 -4.12 11.21
CA VAL A 39 -9.68 -4.29 11.49
C VAL A 39 -9.04 -3.00 12.00
N SER A 40 -9.68 -1.83 11.82
CA SER A 40 -9.14 -0.56 12.26
C SER A 40 -9.38 -0.31 13.74
N ARG A 41 -8.37 0.21 14.42
CA ARG A 41 -8.44 0.59 15.83
C ARG A 41 -7.92 2.01 16.03
N VAL A 42 -8.53 2.72 16.97
CA VAL A 42 -8.07 4.02 17.48
C VAL A 42 -7.83 3.84 18.98
N SER A 43 -6.62 4.04 19.43
CA SER A 43 -6.23 3.99 20.83
C SER A 43 -5.11 4.98 21.11
N GLU A 44 -5.01 5.42 22.38
CA GLU A 44 -4.00 6.36 22.83
C GLU A 44 -2.57 5.81 22.60
N GLY A 45 -1.68 6.66 22.12
CA GLY A 45 -0.29 6.34 21.82
C GLY A 45 -0.06 5.67 20.45
N TYR A 46 -1.09 5.54 19.61
CA TYR A 46 -1.00 4.93 18.29
C TYR A 46 -1.50 5.86 17.19
N PRO A 47 -1.08 5.65 15.94
CA PRO A 47 -1.67 6.35 14.80
C PRO A 47 -3.17 6.11 14.69
N ILE A 48 -3.91 7.10 14.19
CA ILE A 48 -5.36 6.96 14.04
C ILE A 48 -5.70 5.89 13.00
N GLY A 49 -6.57 4.95 13.37
CA GLY A 49 -7.07 3.94 12.43
C GLY A 49 -6.06 2.86 12.04
N TYR A 50 -5.03 2.63 12.84
CA TYR A 50 -4.09 1.55 12.60
C TYR A 50 -4.78 0.18 12.52
N PHE A 51 -4.17 -0.75 11.80
CA PHE A 51 -4.68 -2.12 11.70
C PHE A 51 -4.31 -2.92 12.93
N TYR A 52 -5.28 -3.62 13.48
CA TYR A 52 -5.19 -4.35 14.74
C TYR A 52 -5.59 -5.81 14.55
N GLY A 53 -4.69 -6.71 14.88
CA GLY A 53 -4.89 -8.14 14.69
C GLY A 53 -3.71 -8.98 15.15
N TYR A 54 -3.64 -10.21 14.69
CA TYR A 54 -2.58 -11.16 15.01
C TYR A 54 -1.37 -10.97 14.08
N LYS A 55 -0.19 -11.05 14.65
CA LYS A 55 1.06 -11.12 13.88
C LYS A 55 1.28 -12.56 13.43
N VAL A 56 1.44 -12.76 12.11
CA VAL A 56 1.69 -14.09 11.54
C VAL A 56 3.17 -14.43 11.64
N ALA A 57 3.47 -15.61 12.18
CA ALA A 57 4.82 -16.20 12.27
C ALA A 57 5.11 -17.19 11.12
N GLY A 58 4.08 -17.67 10.43
CA GLY A 58 4.21 -18.61 9.34
C GLY A 58 2.94 -19.45 9.14
N VAL A 59 3.14 -20.67 8.64
CA VAL A 59 2.09 -21.67 8.44
C VAL A 59 2.49 -22.94 9.16
N TYR A 60 1.59 -23.54 9.92
CA TYR A 60 1.83 -24.82 10.57
C TYR A 60 2.15 -25.91 9.53
N GLN A 61 3.32 -26.54 9.64
CA GLN A 61 3.79 -27.49 8.64
C GLN A 61 3.27 -28.91 8.85
N ASN A 62 3.20 -29.37 10.11
CA ASN A 62 2.76 -30.71 10.50
C ASN A 62 2.24 -30.70 11.95
N GLU A 63 1.79 -31.84 12.44
CA GLU A 63 1.26 -31.99 13.82
C GLU A 63 2.35 -31.69 14.87
N THR A 64 3.58 -32.09 14.64
CA THR A 64 4.70 -31.83 15.56
C THR A 64 4.96 -30.33 15.70
N ASP A 65 4.86 -29.57 14.61
CA ASP A 65 4.98 -28.11 14.65
C ASP A 65 3.86 -27.48 15.50
N ILE A 66 2.65 -28.03 15.45
CA ILE A 66 1.54 -27.60 16.32
C ILE A 66 1.81 -27.92 17.77
N GLU A 67 2.21 -29.16 18.08
CA GLU A 67 2.48 -29.64 19.45
C GLU A 67 3.62 -28.88 20.13
N THR A 68 4.62 -28.44 19.35
CA THR A 68 5.79 -27.71 19.87
C THR A 68 5.62 -26.22 19.92
N SER A 69 4.53 -25.70 19.35
CA SER A 69 4.21 -24.26 19.34
C SER A 69 3.33 -23.88 20.54
N ALA A 70 3.22 -22.58 20.82
CA ALA A 70 2.27 -22.06 21.80
C ALA A 70 0.84 -22.51 21.45
N PRO A 71 0.08 -23.11 22.39
CA PRO A 71 -1.28 -23.55 22.16
C PRO A 71 -2.18 -22.40 21.69
N ASN A 72 -2.96 -22.63 20.63
CA ASN A 72 -3.86 -21.65 20.08
C ASN A 72 -5.25 -21.75 20.72
N GLN A 73 -5.66 -20.70 21.45
CA GLN A 73 -6.99 -20.60 22.07
C GLN A 73 -7.99 -19.81 21.21
N VAL A 74 -7.54 -19.20 20.12
CA VAL A 74 -8.41 -18.43 19.21
C VAL A 74 -9.28 -19.37 18.38
N ALA A 75 -8.67 -20.44 17.85
CA ALA A 75 -9.37 -21.46 17.07
C ALA A 75 -8.60 -22.79 17.08
N SER A 76 -9.28 -23.87 16.74
CA SER A 76 -8.65 -25.16 16.49
C SER A 76 -7.78 -25.08 15.23
N VAL A 77 -6.51 -25.41 15.35
CA VAL A 77 -5.51 -25.37 14.26
C VAL A 77 -5.19 -26.75 13.71
N LYS A 78 -4.78 -26.81 12.45
CA LYS A 78 -4.30 -28.00 11.74
C LYS A 78 -3.10 -27.61 10.85
N PRO A 79 -2.34 -28.60 10.36
CA PRO A 79 -1.32 -28.34 9.35
C PRO A 79 -1.90 -27.57 8.15
N GLY A 80 -1.20 -26.56 7.71
CA GLY A 80 -1.63 -25.63 6.65
C GLY A 80 -2.32 -24.37 7.13
N ASP A 81 -2.69 -24.25 8.41
CA ASP A 81 -3.27 -23.03 8.97
C ASP A 81 -2.21 -21.97 9.29
N LEU A 82 -2.63 -20.71 9.32
CA LEU A 82 -1.78 -19.62 9.78
C LEU A 82 -1.34 -19.82 11.22
N LYS A 83 -0.06 -19.63 11.46
CA LYS A 83 0.58 -19.68 12.78
C LYS A 83 0.76 -18.25 13.29
N PHE A 84 0.12 -17.93 14.39
CA PHE A 84 0.24 -16.61 15.02
C PHE A 84 1.42 -16.59 16.01
N ALA A 85 1.97 -15.39 16.20
CA ALA A 85 3.04 -15.15 17.17
C ALA A 85 2.44 -14.89 18.56
N ASP A 86 3.05 -15.48 19.59
CA ASP A 86 2.86 -15.09 20.98
C ASP A 86 3.60 -13.75 21.21
N VAL A 87 2.84 -12.67 21.19
CA VAL A 87 3.40 -11.29 21.24
C VAL A 87 3.65 -10.87 22.69
N ASN A 88 2.82 -11.34 23.62
CA ASN A 88 2.92 -10.99 25.03
C ASN A 88 3.86 -11.91 25.82
N GLY A 89 4.25 -13.07 25.26
CA GLY A 89 5.20 -14.02 25.83
C GLY A 89 4.61 -14.88 26.96
N ASP A 90 3.27 -15.03 27.01
CA ASP A 90 2.60 -15.82 28.06
C ASP A 90 2.54 -17.33 27.74
N GLY A 91 3.03 -17.73 26.57
CA GLY A 91 3.09 -19.11 26.11
C GLY A 91 1.78 -19.64 25.51
N ILE A 92 0.81 -18.79 25.24
CA ILE A 92 -0.51 -19.14 24.70
C ILE A 92 -0.93 -18.11 23.65
N ILE A 93 -1.43 -18.54 22.50
CA ILE A 93 -2.01 -17.63 21.51
C ILE A 93 -3.47 -17.33 21.87
N SER A 94 -3.77 -16.07 22.19
CA SER A 94 -5.07 -15.62 22.66
C SER A 94 -5.43 -14.22 22.12
N GLU A 95 -6.57 -13.67 22.48
CA GLU A 95 -6.97 -12.29 22.17
C GLU A 95 -5.94 -11.23 22.64
N LYS A 96 -5.10 -11.58 23.64
CA LYS A 96 -4.08 -10.68 24.20
C LYS A 96 -2.87 -10.52 23.29
N ASP A 97 -2.72 -11.38 22.27
CA ASP A 97 -1.65 -11.33 21.29
C ASP A 97 -1.98 -10.45 20.09
N ARG A 98 -3.18 -9.90 20.08
CA ARG A 98 -3.52 -8.89 19.08
C ARG A 98 -2.73 -7.62 19.32
N THR A 99 -2.13 -7.11 18.26
CA THR A 99 -1.27 -5.93 18.29
C THR A 99 -1.50 -5.07 17.05
N MET A 100 -0.81 -3.95 16.94
CA MET A 100 -0.72 -3.21 15.69
C MET A 100 -0.02 -4.09 14.65
N ILE A 101 -0.71 -4.30 13.52
CA ILE A 101 -0.22 -5.13 12.40
C ILE A 101 0.03 -4.32 11.14
N GLY A 102 -0.34 -3.03 11.14
CA GLY A 102 -0.09 -2.13 10.01
C GLY A 102 -0.63 -0.72 10.25
N ASN A 103 -0.15 0.21 9.44
CA ASN A 103 -0.49 1.63 9.49
C ASN A 103 -0.97 2.13 8.12
N PRO A 104 -2.22 2.60 7.96
CA PRO A 104 -2.69 3.15 6.69
C PRO A 104 -2.15 4.55 6.38
N THR A 105 -1.59 5.24 7.38
CA THR A 105 -1.02 6.59 7.22
C THR A 105 0.39 6.49 6.65
N PRO A 106 0.69 7.18 5.53
CA PRO A 106 2.03 7.17 4.98
C PRO A 106 3.03 7.95 5.86
N ASP A 107 4.29 7.55 5.84
CA ASP A 107 5.40 8.29 6.44
C ASP A 107 5.62 9.61 5.70
N PHE A 108 5.56 9.56 4.37
CA PHE A 108 5.66 10.76 3.54
C PHE A 108 4.99 10.59 2.17
N THR A 109 4.63 11.73 1.61
CA THR A 109 4.21 11.87 0.22
C THR A 109 5.18 12.79 -0.52
N TYR A 110 5.39 12.54 -1.79
CA TYR A 110 6.29 13.35 -2.60
C TYR A 110 5.75 13.58 -4.01
N GLY A 111 6.11 14.72 -4.57
CA GLY A 111 5.80 15.08 -5.94
C GLY A 111 7.03 15.63 -6.64
N PHE A 112 7.12 15.37 -7.93
CA PHE A 112 8.21 15.85 -8.77
C PHE A 112 7.67 16.22 -10.15
N SER A 113 8.00 17.40 -10.63
CA SER A 113 7.62 17.86 -11.97
C SER A 113 8.85 18.34 -12.75
N VAL A 114 8.91 17.93 -14.02
CA VAL A 114 9.93 18.35 -14.97
C VAL A 114 9.26 19.01 -16.15
N ASN A 115 9.71 20.22 -16.47
CA ASN A 115 9.28 20.97 -17.66
C ASN A 115 10.50 21.23 -18.54
N LEU A 116 10.44 20.80 -19.77
CA LEU A 116 11.49 21.02 -20.74
C LEU A 116 10.92 21.76 -21.94
N GLY A 117 11.64 22.78 -22.41
CA GLY A 117 11.28 23.50 -23.61
C GLY A 117 12.48 23.53 -24.56
N TYR A 118 12.27 23.18 -25.82
CA TYR A 118 13.25 23.31 -26.87
C TYR A 118 12.63 24.00 -28.06
N LYS A 119 13.06 25.24 -28.33
CA LYS A 119 12.42 26.10 -29.37
C LYS A 119 10.92 26.17 -29.15
N ASN A 120 10.18 25.58 -30.07
CA ASN A 120 8.72 25.58 -30.10
C ASN A 120 8.08 24.35 -29.44
N PHE A 121 8.91 23.37 -29.03
CA PHE A 121 8.46 22.18 -28.30
C PHE A 121 8.49 22.43 -26.81
N ASP A 122 7.51 21.88 -26.12
CA ASP A 122 7.45 21.79 -24.66
C ASP A 122 7.06 20.38 -24.23
N LEU A 123 7.73 19.88 -23.20
CA LEU A 123 7.45 18.61 -22.53
C LEU A 123 7.24 18.89 -21.05
N SER A 124 6.14 18.39 -20.52
CA SER A 124 5.86 18.39 -19.07
C SER A 124 5.66 16.96 -18.58
N VAL A 125 6.30 16.63 -17.48
CA VAL A 125 6.15 15.32 -16.81
C VAL A 125 5.90 15.56 -15.32
N ASP A 126 4.74 15.09 -14.85
CA ASP A 126 4.35 15.16 -13.44
C ASP A 126 4.35 13.77 -12.81
N MET A 127 4.99 13.64 -11.69
CA MET A 127 5.15 12.40 -10.93
C MET A 127 4.77 12.62 -9.48
N MET A 128 4.25 11.56 -8.85
CA MET A 128 3.97 11.53 -7.42
C MET A 128 4.21 10.17 -6.84
N GLY A 129 4.43 10.13 -5.54
CA GLY A 129 4.48 8.88 -4.80
C GLY A 129 4.04 9.06 -3.35
N VAL A 130 3.75 7.93 -2.77
CA VAL A 130 3.41 7.74 -1.36
C VAL A 130 4.30 6.63 -0.83
N TYR A 131 4.79 6.77 0.38
CA TYR A 131 5.66 5.79 1.00
C TYR A 131 5.29 5.53 2.46
N GLY A 132 5.40 4.27 2.87
CA GLY A 132 5.26 3.84 4.25
C GLY A 132 3.82 3.56 4.69
N ASN A 133 2.81 3.77 3.83
CA ASN A 133 1.46 3.34 4.15
C ASN A 133 1.26 1.86 3.85
N GLU A 134 0.40 1.23 4.62
CA GLU A 134 0.00 -0.16 4.42
C GLU A 134 -1.49 -0.24 4.08
N VAL A 135 -1.89 -1.31 3.39
CA VAL A 135 -3.26 -1.57 2.94
C VAL A 135 -3.72 -2.91 3.48
N TYR A 136 -4.90 -2.96 4.05
CA TYR A 136 -5.51 -4.23 4.46
C TYR A 136 -6.29 -4.85 3.30
N ARG A 137 -5.91 -6.06 2.90
CA ARG A 137 -6.52 -6.83 1.80
C ARG A 137 -7.83 -7.49 2.26
N ASN A 138 -8.91 -6.73 2.32
CA ASN A 138 -10.18 -7.22 2.83
C ASN A 138 -10.97 -8.09 1.84
N TRP A 139 -10.71 -7.98 0.54
CA TRP A 139 -11.42 -8.74 -0.51
C TRP A 139 -11.13 -10.25 -0.46
N ASP A 140 -10.08 -10.66 0.21
CA ASP A 140 -9.55 -12.01 0.29
C ASP A 140 -9.91 -12.72 1.62
N SER A 141 -10.61 -12.04 2.53
CA SER A 141 -10.76 -12.51 3.92
C SER A 141 -12.04 -13.27 4.23
N SER A 142 -13.06 -13.31 3.37
CA SER A 142 -14.35 -13.84 3.84
C SER A 142 -15.25 -14.54 2.83
N ALA A 143 -14.95 -14.55 1.55
CA ALA A 143 -15.90 -15.03 0.56
C ALA A 143 -15.31 -15.98 -0.49
N TYR A 144 -14.27 -16.70 -0.15
CA TYR A 144 -13.53 -17.56 -1.07
C TYR A 144 -14.36 -18.59 -1.82
N ALA A 145 -15.35 -19.15 -1.16
CA ALA A 145 -16.20 -20.17 -1.78
C ALA A 145 -17.08 -19.66 -2.94
N GLN A 146 -17.20 -18.34 -3.07
CA GLN A 146 -18.12 -17.70 -4.02
C GLN A 146 -17.40 -17.02 -5.20
N PHE A 147 -16.07 -16.77 -5.10
CA PHE A 147 -15.31 -16.02 -6.08
C PHE A 147 -14.06 -16.76 -6.54
N ASN A 148 -13.48 -16.29 -7.64
CA ASN A 148 -12.21 -16.79 -8.12
C ASN A 148 -11.07 -16.34 -7.15
N TYR A 149 -10.12 -17.24 -6.98
CA TYR A 149 -8.92 -16.99 -6.19
C TYR A 149 -7.89 -16.18 -6.98
N SER A 150 -7.07 -15.39 -6.28
CA SER A 150 -5.92 -14.74 -6.90
C SER A 150 -4.85 -15.77 -7.30
N THR A 151 -4.01 -15.40 -8.25
CA THR A 151 -2.87 -16.25 -8.69
C THR A 151 -1.87 -16.54 -7.57
N GLY A 152 -1.81 -15.70 -6.53
CA GLY A 152 -1.00 -15.94 -5.34
C GLY A 152 -1.34 -17.25 -4.64
N HIS A 153 -2.60 -17.66 -4.65
CA HIS A 153 -3.06 -18.92 -4.06
C HIS A 153 -2.55 -20.19 -4.77
N LEU A 154 -1.94 -20.07 -5.94
CA LEU A 154 -1.20 -21.18 -6.56
C LEU A 154 -0.02 -21.64 -5.70
N ASN A 155 0.53 -20.73 -4.89
CA ASN A 155 1.63 -20.98 -3.96
C ASN A 155 1.15 -21.39 -2.55
N ARG A 156 -0.12 -21.76 -2.38
CA ARG A 156 -0.69 -22.15 -1.09
C ARG A 156 0.00 -23.39 -0.52
N TRP A 157 -0.13 -23.56 0.78
CA TRP A 157 0.24 -24.79 1.44
C TRP A 157 -0.65 -25.95 0.96
N HIS A 158 -0.03 -27.07 0.57
CA HIS A 158 -0.69 -28.31 0.18
C HIS A 158 0.08 -29.55 0.65
N GLY A 159 0.93 -29.38 1.66
CA GLY A 159 1.76 -30.37 2.31
C GLY A 159 2.99 -29.72 2.92
N GLU A 160 3.66 -30.42 3.81
CA GLU A 160 4.85 -29.94 4.52
C GLU A 160 5.91 -29.39 3.56
N GLY A 161 6.45 -28.20 3.85
CA GLY A 161 7.50 -27.55 3.08
C GLY A 161 7.03 -26.84 1.81
N THR A 162 5.74 -26.90 1.43
CA THR A 162 5.26 -26.29 0.19
C THR A 162 4.99 -24.80 0.28
N SER A 163 4.65 -24.29 1.46
CA SER A 163 4.51 -22.85 1.73
C SER A 163 4.64 -22.56 3.22
N ASN A 164 5.31 -21.47 3.57
CA ASN A 164 5.34 -20.91 4.93
C ASN A 164 4.67 -19.54 5.01
N TRP A 165 3.97 -19.12 3.96
CA TRP A 165 3.26 -17.84 3.91
C TRP A 165 1.79 -17.98 3.51
N TYR A 166 1.51 -18.67 2.41
CA TYR A 166 0.13 -18.89 1.97
C TYR A 166 -0.45 -20.12 2.68
N PRO A 167 -1.53 -19.95 3.47
CA PRO A 167 -2.16 -21.05 4.18
C PRO A 167 -2.86 -22.02 3.23
N ILE A 168 -3.38 -23.10 3.77
CA ILE A 168 -4.27 -24.01 3.06
C ILE A 168 -5.52 -23.27 2.58
N LEU A 169 -5.96 -23.60 1.38
CA LEU A 169 -7.16 -23.02 0.78
C LEU A 169 -8.38 -23.83 1.20
N ASP A 170 -8.85 -23.59 2.40
CA ASP A 170 -10.05 -24.21 2.98
C ASP A 170 -10.91 -23.13 3.67
N PRO A 171 -12.08 -22.77 3.08
CA PRO A 171 -12.95 -21.73 3.62
C PRO A 171 -13.58 -22.09 4.97
N SER A 172 -13.51 -23.36 5.40
CA SER A 172 -13.98 -23.79 6.73
C SER A 172 -12.99 -23.45 7.86
N ARG A 173 -11.76 -23.02 7.52
CA ARG A 173 -10.70 -22.73 8.48
C ARG A 173 -10.79 -21.28 8.98
N SER A 174 -11.59 -21.08 10.04
CA SER A 174 -11.84 -19.74 10.60
C SER A 174 -10.56 -19.03 11.07
N VAL A 175 -9.55 -19.77 11.56
CA VAL A 175 -8.27 -19.20 11.98
C VAL A 175 -7.55 -18.44 10.86
N ASN A 176 -7.68 -18.91 9.62
CA ASN A 176 -7.09 -18.27 8.45
C ASN A 176 -7.81 -16.98 8.04
N LEU A 177 -9.02 -16.75 8.57
CA LEU A 177 -9.85 -15.57 8.31
C LEU A 177 -9.70 -14.49 9.40
N GLU A 178 -8.97 -14.77 10.46
CA GLU A 178 -8.72 -13.79 11.53
C GLU A 178 -7.95 -12.59 11.01
N ALA A 179 -8.29 -11.41 11.55
CA ALA A 179 -7.54 -10.19 11.26
C ALA A 179 -6.07 -10.36 11.62
N SER A 180 -5.20 -10.35 10.63
CA SER A 180 -3.78 -10.66 10.81
C SER A 180 -2.89 -9.95 9.81
N SER A 181 -1.59 -9.94 10.11
CA SER A 181 -0.58 -9.35 9.23
C SER A 181 -0.45 -10.07 7.87
N TYR A 182 -1.05 -11.25 7.70
CA TYR A 182 -1.18 -11.92 6.41
C TYR A 182 -1.93 -11.08 5.37
N TYR A 183 -2.89 -10.28 5.82
CA TYR A 183 -3.72 -9.44 4.96
C TYR A 183 -3.18 -8.02 4.80
N VAL A 184 -2.07 -7.68 5.44
CA VAL A 184 -1.45 -6.36 5.34
C VAL A 184 -0.42 -6.37 4.22
N GLU A 185 -0.53 -5.42 3.31
CA GLU A 185 0.37 -5.26 2.16
C GLU A 185 0.95 -3.84 2.15
N ASP A 186 2.17 -3.72 1.60
CA ASP A 186 2.78 -2.41 1.34
C ASP A 186 1.94 -1.64 0.33
N GLY A 187 1.45 -0.48 0.75
CA GLY A 187 0.66 0.45 -0.07
C GLY A 187 1.51 1.52 -0.75
N SER A 188 2.83 1.49 -0.59
CA SER A 188 3.73 2.46 -1.20
C SER A 188 3.67 2.38 -2.73
N PHE A 189 3.64 3.53 -3.38
CA PHE A 189 3.66 3.56 -4.84
C PHE A 189 4.37 4.79 -5.40
N PHE A 190 4.83 4.67 -6.63
CA PHE A 190 5.28 5.76 -7.49
C PHE A 190 4.45 5.78 -8.76
N ARG A 191 3.96 6.96 -9.14
CA ARG A 191 3.09 7.14 -10.31
C ARG A 191 3.55 8.28 -11.19
N ILE A 192 3.62 8.03 -12.49
CA ILE A 192 3.68 9.10 -13.48
C ILE A 192 2.24 9.55 -13.72
N ARG A 193 1.91 10.77 -13.26
CA ARG A 193 0.54 11.30 -13.35
C ARG A 193 0.20 11.81 -14.72
N ASN A 194 1.18 12.47 -15.34
CA ASN A 194 0.95 13.15 -16.61
C ASN A 194 2.24 13.22 -17.42
N ILE A 195 2.12 13.00 -18.71
CA ILE A 195 3.14 13.33 -19.70
C ILE A 195 2.43 14.13 -20.80
N GLU A 196 2.86 15.36 -21.01
CA GLU A 196 2.34 16.22 -22.05
C GLU A 196 3.48 16.68 -22.96
N LEU A 197 3.31 16.50 -24.28
CA LEU A 197 4.19 17.02 -25.31
C LEU A 197 3.42 18.02 -26.16
N GLY A 198 3.88 19.25 -26.22
CA GLY A 198 3.27 20.35 -26.97
C GLY A 198 4.18 20.89 -28.05
N TYR A 199 3.57 21.48 -29.05
CA TYR A 199 4.23 22.26 -30.10
C TYR A 199 3.48 23.55 -30.35
N THR A 200 4.16 24.68 -30.22
CA THR A 200 3.61 26.02 -30.49
C THR A 200 4.08 26.50 -31.84
N PHE A 201 3.17 26.81 -32.74
CA PHE A 201 3.52 27.26 -34.09
C PHE A 201 4.11 28.65 -34.08
N ASP A 202 5.05 28.91 -35.04
CA ASP A 202 5.63 30.22 -35.20
C ASP A 202 4.55 31.25 -35.64
N PRO A 203 4.44 32.39 -34.96
CA PRO A 203 3.48 33.44 -35.32
C PRO A 203 3.58 33.91 -36.77
N ARG A 204 4.77 33.83 -37.38
CA ARG A 204 4.96 34.22 -38.81
C ARG A 204 4.19 33.33 -39.78
N LEU A 205 4.05 32.05 -39.44
CA LEU A 205 3.24 31.12 -40.23
C LEU A 205 1.75 31.35 -40.02
N LEU A 206 1.35 31.67 -38.79
CA LEU A 206 -0.04 31.87 -38.39
C LEU A 206 -0.64 33.16 -38.91
N ASN A 207 0.14 34.22 -39.07
CA ASN A 207 -0.29 35.48 -39.62
C ASN A 207 -0.89 35.33 -41.02
N ARG A 208 -0.42 34.36 -41.84
CA ARG A 208 -0.97 34.07 -43.17
C ARG A 208 -2.41 33.58 -43.14
N ILE A 209 -2.83 32.95 -42.04
CA ILE A 209 -4.17 32.41 -41.82
C ILE A 209 -4.96 33.21 -40.79
N LYS A 210 -4.47 34.41 -40.43
CA LYS A 210 -5.09 35.34 -39.48
C LYS A 210 -5.29 34.79 -38.08
N LEU A 211 -4.44 33.83 -37.63
CA LEU A 211 -4.39 33.33 -36.27
C LEU A 211 -3.26 34.00 -35.49
N GLN A 212 -3.52 34.34 -34.23
CA GLN A 212 -2.54 34.98 -33.34
C GLN A 212 -1.62 33.94 -32.70
N SER A 213 -2.16 32.79 -32.31
CA SER A 213 -1.41 31.68 -31.72
C SER A 213 -2.11 30.37 -32.01
N LEU A 214 -1.31 29.28 -32.10
CA LEU A 214 -1.80 27.92 -32.20
C LEU A 214 -0.80 27.02 -31.49
N ARG A 215 -1.26 26.24 -30.53
CA ARG A 215 -0.51 25.17 -29.88
C ARG A 215 -1.28 23.87 -30.05
N ILE A 216 -0.58 22.81 -30.46
CA ILE A 216 -1.11 21.44 -30.50
C ILE A 216 -0.34 20.67 -29.46
N TYR A 217 -1.04 19.84 -28.67
CA TYR A 217 -0.42 19.00 -27.68
C TYR A 217 -1.06 17.61 -27.62
N GLY A 218 -0.26 16.62 -27.20
CA GLY A 218 -0.72 15.29 -26.81
C GLY A 218 -0.45 15.07 -25.34
N ASN A 219 -1.40 14.46 -24.65
CA ASN A 219 -1.33 14.23 -23.22
C ASN A 219 -1.69 12.78 -22.89
N VAL A 220 -0.93 12.16 -21.98
CA VAL A 220 -1.19 10.83 -21.45
C VAL A 220 -1.24 10.91 -19.93
N GLN A 221 -2.36 10.48 -19.35
CA GLN A 221 -2.57 10.49 -17.91
C GLN A 221 -2.38 9.10 -17.32
N ASN A 222 -1.69 9.02 -16.17
CA ASN A 222 -1.41 7.81 -15.43
C ASN A 222 -0.82 6.66 -16.29
N PRO A 223 0.20 6.91 -17.13
CA PRO A 223 0.75 5.87 -18.02
C PRO A 223 1.40 4.74 -17.26
N LYS A 224 1.82 4.98 -16.00
CA LYS A 224 2.46 3.98 -15.13
C LYS A 224 2.22 4.30 -13.65
N THR A 225 1.92 3.26 -12.90
CA THR A 225 1.92 3.21 -11.42
C THR A 225 2.76 2.03 -11.01
#